data_ef776b4a26f179603a2abd0b43ae8463
#
_entry.id   ef776b4a26f179603a2abd0b43ae8463
#
_cell.length_a   1.000
_cell.length_b   1.000
_cell.length_c   1.000
_cell.angle_alpha   90.00
_cell.angle_beta   90.00
_cell.angle_gamma   90.00
#
_symmetry.space_group_name_H-M   'P 1'
#
loop_
_entity.id
_entity.type
_entity.pdbx_description
1 polymer ?
#
loop_
_entity_poly.entity_id
_entity_poly.type
_entity_poly.pdbx_seq_one_letter_code
_entity_poly.pdbx_strand_id
1 'polypeptide(L)'
;MKFLALAFSCLLLFATAARANDADSFNAMMALAKKGDAEAQYHVGMMYNNGIGTPQDRERALEWFQKSAASNDPLGAYKLGCYYDGQGAGIVELDPDQALKFKLVAAEAGYALAQHDVANLYDRRGNPEEALKWWKRAGDQGYPRALFSLSRSYSAGRGVPRDMSLSYAYFKLSQVAPRENVKEMASLLSEPELRNAEKMVSEWRPQATALTLKAKRGILAAEEHLKTARN
;
A
#
# COMPACT_ATOMS: atom_id res chain seq x y z
N MET A 1 -40.97 24.77 -0.93
CA MET A 1 -40.83 23.49 -1.70
C MET A 1 -40.05 23.58 -3.03
N LYS A 2 -39.84 24.74 -3.64
CA LYS A 2 -39.06 24.86 -4.91
C LYS A 2 -37.53 24.83 -4.75
N PHE A 3 -36.97 25.15 -3.59
CA PHE A 3 -35.52 25.14 -3.36
C PHE A 3 -34.93 23.75 -3.10
N LEU A 4 -35.71 22.79 -2.58
CA LEU A 4 -35.23 21.43 -2.36
C LEU A 4 -35.11 20.63 -3.68
N ALA A 5 -35.96 20.90 -4.67
CA ALA A 5 -35.96 20.21 -5.96
C ALA A 5 -34.73 20.58 -6.82
N LEU A 6 -34.25 21.84 -6.74
CA LEU A 6 -33.04 22.27 -7.48
C LEU A 6 -31.76 21.66 -6.93
N ALA A 7 -31.63 21.56 -5.59
CA ALA A 7 -30.45 20.94 -4.97
C ALA A 7 -30.32 19.44 -5.30
N PHE A 8 -31.42 18.72 -5.33
CA PHE A 8 -31.44 17.30 -5.69
C PHE A 8 -31.14 17.08 -7.18
N SER A 9 -31.60 17.96 -8.07
CA SER A 9 -31.33 17.89 -9.52
C SER A 9 -29.86 18.19 -9.82
N CYS A 10 -29.23 19.14 -9.15
CA CYS A 10 -27.79 19.42 -9.28
C CYS A 10 -26.92 18.24 -8.78
N LEU A 11 -27.26 17.64 -7.64
CA LEU A 11 -26.51 16.49 -7.11
C LEU A 11 -26.57 15.28 -8.05
N LEU A 12 -27.72 15.02 -8.66
CA LEU A 12 -27.91 13.96 -9.65
C LEU A 12 -27.11 14.24 -10.93
N LEU A 13 -27.06 15.48 -11.40
CA LEU A 13 -26.29 15.87 -12.59
C LEU A 13 -24.78 15.76 -12.36
N PHE A 14 -24.27 16.12 -11.19
CA PHE A 14 -22.86 15.93 -10.84
C PHE A 14 -22.49 14.45 -10.69
N ALA A 15 -23.36 13.63 -10.11
CA ALA A 15 -23.13 12.19 -9.97
C ALA A 15 -23.16 11.47 -11.33
N THR A 16 -24.01 11.89 -12.27
CA THR A 16 -24.05 11.33 -13.62
C THR A 16 -22.86 11.77 -14.47
N ALA A 17 -22.42 13.01 -14.35
CA ALA A 17 -21.22 13.51 -15.06
C ALA A 17 -19.93 12.81 -14.56
N ALA A 18 -19.79 12.62 -13.24
CA ALA A 18 -18.68 11.87 -12.68
C ALA A 18 -18.65 10.41 -13.18
N ARG A 19 -19.80 9.73 -13.20
CA ARG A 19 -19.91 8.35 -13.72
C ARG A 19 -19.63 8.26 -15.21
N ALA A 20 -20.04 9.24 -16.02
CA ALA A 20 -19.73 9.29 -17.45
C ALA A 20 -18.23 9.44 -17.68
N ASN A 21 -17.56 10.31 -16.92
CA ASN A 21 -16.10 10.49 -16.98
C ASN A 21 -15.35 9.20 -16.55
N ASP A 22 -15.86 8.47 -15.56
CA ASP A 22 -15.28 7.20 -15.13
C ASP A 22 -15.40 6.11 -16.21
N ALA A 23 -16.54 6.04 -16.92
CA ALA A 23 -16.74 5.09 -18.01
C ALA A 23 -15.82 5.40 -19.20
N ASP A 24 -15.65 6.66 -19.57
CA ASP A 24 -14.75 7.08 -20.63
C ASP A 24 -13.29 6.78 -20.26
N SER A 25 -12.91 7.02 -19.00
CA SER A 25 -11.59 6.69 -18.47
C SER A 25 -11.35 5.18 -18.50
N PHE A 26 -12.34 4.37 -18.10
CA PHE A 26 -12.27 2.91 -18.17
C PHE A 26 -12.06 2.43 -19.63
N ASN A 27 -12.84 2.94 -20.58
CA ASN A 27 -12.73 2.55 -21.99
C ASN A 27 -11.36 2.92 -22.58
N ALA A 28 -10.85 4.11 -22.26
CA ALA A 28 -9.54 4.56 -22.70
C ALA A 28 -8.43 3.69 -22.10
N MET A 29 -8.49 3.39 -20.79
CA MET A 29 -7.53 2.53 -20.11
C MET A 29 -7.57 1.10 -20.66
N MET A 30 -8.77 0.57 -20.93
CA MET A 30 -8.97 -0.74 -21.55
C MET A 30 -8.32 -0.81 -22.94
N ALA A 31 -8.39 0.27 -23.73
CA ALA A 31 -7.76 0.32 -25.04
C ALA A 31 -6.22 0.21 -24.97
N LEU A 32 -5.60 0.84 -23.98
CA LEU A 32 -4.16 0.71 -23.73
C LEU A 32 -3.79 -0.68 -23.19
N ALA A 33 -4.55 -1.19 -22.23
CA ALA A 33 -4.34 -2.50 -21.63
C ALA A 33 -4.39 -3.64 -22.66
N LYS A 34 -5.32 -3.55 -23.63
CA LYS A 34 -5.42 -4.50 -24.75
C LYS A 34 -4.22 -4.44 -25.70
N LYS A 35 -3.50 -3.32 -25.77
CA LYS A 35 -2.26 -3.20 -26.53
C LYS A 35 -1.04 -3.72 -25.77
N GLY A 36 -1.20 -4.21 -24.54
CA GLY A 36 -0.13 -4.78 -23.73
C GLY A 36 0.53 -3.80 -22.76
N ASP A 37 -0.01 -2.58 -22.59
CA ASP A 37 0.49 -1.64 -21.60
C ASP A 37 0.29 -2.18 -20.18
N ALA A 38 1.41 -2.48 -19.50
CA ALA A 38 1.42 -3.16 -18.21
C ALA A 38 0.76 -2.35 -17.08
N GLU A 39 0.98 -1.04 -17.08
CA GLU A 39 0.38 -0.12 -16.12
C GLU A 39 -1.12 0.03 -16.36
N ALA A 40 -1.54 0.14 -17.62
CA ALA A 40 -2.96 0.18 -17.97
C ALA A 40 -3.67 -1.13 -17.59
N GLN A 41 -3.01 -2.28 -17.74
CA GLN A 41 -3.55 -3.57 -17.27
C GLN A 41 -3.79 -3.57 -15.76
N TYR A 42 -2.84 -3.04 -14.97
CA TYR A 42 -3.04 -2.85 -13.52
C TYR A 42 -4.23 -1.95 -13.22
N HIS A 43 -4.34 -0.80 -13.88
CA HIS A 43 -5.44 0.13 -13.66
C HIS A 43 -6.79 -0.44 -14.06
N VAL A 44 -6.89 -1.18 -15.16
CA VAL A 44 -8.13 -1.91 -15.56
C VAL A 44 -8.51 -2.93 -14.49
N GLY A 45 -7.52 -3.69 -13.97
CA GLY A 45 -7.74 -4.60 -12.85
C GLY A 45 -8.31 -3.88 -11.62
N MET A 46 -7.75 -2.71 -11.27
CA MET A 46 -8.24 -1.89 -10.16
C MET A 46 -9.65 -1.35 -10.40
N MET A 47 -9.97 -0.95 -11.63
CA MET A 47 -11.29 -0.45 -12.00
C MET A 47 -12.35 -1.55 -11.89
N TYR A 48 -12.08 -2.76 -12.35
CA TYR A 48 -12.95 -3.92 -12.13
C TYR A 48 -13.06 -4.28 -10.64
N ASN A 49 -11.94 -4.27 -9.90
CA ASN A 49 -11.95 -4.61 -8.48
C ASN A 49 -12.81 -3.67 -7.63
N ASN A 50 -12.89 -2.40 -8.02
CA ASN A 50 -13.57 -1.35 -7.25
C ASN A 50 -14.88 -0.87 -7.89
N GLY A 51 -15.24 -1.33 -9.09
CA GLY A 51 -16.44 -0.88 -9.81
C GLY A 51 -16.33 0.58 -10.29
N ILE A 52 -15.16 1.00 -10.80
CA ILE A 52 -14.91 2.37 -11.30
C ILE A 52 -15.09 2.37 -12.82
N GLY A 53 -16.08 3.10 -13.33
CA GLY A 53 -16.41 3.17 -14.76
C GLY A 53 -16.96 1.88 -15.37
N THR A 54 -17.08 0.82 -14.56
CA THR A 54 -17.59 -0.50 -14.92
C THR A 54 -18.22 -1.15 -13.68
N PRO A 55 -19.16 -2.10 -13.79
CA PRO A 55 -19.59 -2.90 -12.66
C PRO A 55 -18.40 -3.62 -12.02
N GLN A 56 -18.44 -3.78 -10.68
CA GLN A 56 -17.43 -4.53 -9.96
C GLN A 56 -17.41 -5.98 -10.45
N ASP A 57 -16.22 -6.48 -10.77
CA ASP A 57 -15.98 -7.85 -11.22
C ASP A 57 -14.58 -8.29 -10.77
N ARG A 58 -14.52 -9.06 -9.70
CA ARG A 58 -13.24 -9.46 -9.09
C ARG A 58 -12.55 -10.58 -9.87
N GLU A 59 -13.27 -11.38 -10.63
CA GLU A 59 -12.70 -12.40 -11.51
C GLU A 59 -11.96 -11.73 -12.68
N ARG A 60 -12.61 -10.77 -13.35
CA ARG A 60 -11.94 -9.96 -14.37
C ARG A 60 -10.79 -9.13 -13.81
N ALA A 61 -10.91 -8.61 -12.58
CA ALA A 61 -9.81 -7.93 -11.92
C ALA A 61 -8.59 -8.85 -11.79
N LEU A 62 -8.78 -10.11 -11.36
CA LEU A 62 -7.72 -11.10 -11.27
C LEU A 62 -7.04 -11.34 -12.63
N GLU A 63 -7.83 -11.55 -13.69
CA GLU A 63 -7.27 -11.76 -15.04
C GLU A 63 -6.37 -10.59 -15.48
N TRP A 64 -6.78 -9.36 -15.19
CA TRP A 64 -6.00 -8.17 -15.54
C TRP A 64 -4.77 -8.00 -14.65
N PHE A 65 -4.83 -8.33 -13.35
CA PHE A 65 -3.65 -8.35 -12.48
C PHE A 65 -2.65 -9.41 -12.90
N GLN A 66 -3.11 -10.58 -13.39
CA GLN A 66 -2.24 -11.61 -13.96
C GLN A 66 -1.51 -11.11 -15.21
N LYS A 67 -2.21 -10.44 -16.14
CA LYS A 67 -1.62 -9.85 -17.34
C LYS A 67 -0.59 -8.78 -16.98
N SER A 68 -0.93 -7.87 -16.07
CA SER A 68 -0.04 -6.81 -15.59
C SER A 68 1.23 -7.38 -14.94
N ALA A 69 1.08 -8.36 -14.05
CA ALA A 69 2.21 -9.04 -13.42
C ALA A 69 3.11 -9.78 -14.45
N ALA A 70 2.51 -10.44 -15.45
CA ALA A 70 3.23 -11.08 -16.54
C ALA A 70 3.97 -10.08 -17.43
N SER A 71 3.50 -8.84 -17.48
CA SER A 71 4.15 -7.71 -18.17
C SER A 71 5.15 -6.95 -17.26
N ASN A 72 5.56 -7.56 -16.13
CA ASN A 72 6.52 -7.02 -15.16
C ASN A 72 6.09 -5.73 -14.44
N ASP A 73 4.78 -5.45 -14.34
CA ASP A 73 4.32 -4.33 -13.51
C ASP A 73 4.31 -4.70 -12.01
N PRO A 74 5.06 -3.96 -11.15
CA PRO A 74 5.15 -4.30 -9.74
C PRO A 74 3.83 -4.15 -8.97
N LEU A 75 2.95 -3.20 -9.37
CA LEU A 75 1.67 -3.00 -8.70
C LEU A 75 0.67 -4.09 -9.08
N GLY A 76 0.68 -4.56 -10.34
CA GLY A 76 -0.07 -5.72 -10.78
C GLY A 76 0.37 -6.99 -10.05
N ALA A 77 1.67 -7.21 -9.94
CA ALA A 77 2.23 -8.30 -9.16
C ALA A 77 1.80 -8.22 -7.68
N TYR A 78 1.88 -7.03 -7.05
CA TYR A 78 1.40 -6.85 -5.68
C TYR A 78 -0.07 -7.22 -5.52
N LYS A 79 -0.94 -6.76 -6.42
CA LYS A 79 -2.37 -7.09 -6.38
C LYS A 79 -2.64 -8.57 -6.57
N LEU A 80 -1.93 -9.22 -7.47
CA LEU A 80 -2.00 -10.68 -7.64
C LEU A 80 -1.59 -11.40 -6.35
N GLY A 81 -0.50 -10.97 -5.69
CA GLY A 81 -0.10 -11.49 -4.39
C GLY A 81 -1.15 -11.26 -3.29
N CYS A 82 -1.89 -10.15 -3.31
CA CYS A 82 -2.99 -9.90 -2.38
C CYS A 82 -4.17 -10.87 -2.61
N TYR A 83 -4.45 -11.25 -3.85
CA TYR A 83 -5.49 -12.24 -4.14
C TYR A 83 -5.13 -13.61 -3.54
N TYR A 84 -3.87 -14.06 -3.67
CA TYR A 84 -3.40 -15.29 -3.03
C TYR A 84 -3.28 -15.19 -1.50
N ASP A 85 -3.19 -13.98 -0.93
CA ASP A 85 -3.14 -13.74 0.53
C ASP A 85 -4.55 -13.47 1.13
N GLY A 86 -5.60 -13.90 0.46
CA GLY A 86 -6.98 -13.90 0.95
C GLY A 86 -7.91 -12.83 0.37
N GLN A 87 -7.43 -11.82 -0.36
CA GLN A 87 -8.33 -10.89 -1.08
C GLN A 87 -9.08 -11.59 -2.22
N GLY A 88 -8.58 -12.71 -2.71
CA GLY A 88 -9.19 -13.55 -3.74
C GLY A 88 -10.13 -14.62 -3.21
N ALA A 89 -10.57 -14.56 -1.95
CA ALA A 89 -11.45 -15.58 -1.36
C ALA A 89 -12.70 -15.84 -2.21
N GLY A 90 -12.94 -17.11 -2.53
CA GLY A 90 -14.01 -17.55 -3.43
C GLY A 90 -13.67 -17.50 -4.93
N ILE A 91 -12.49 -16.97 -5.31
CA ILE A 91 -12.03 -16.87 -6.70
C ILE A 91 -10.72 -17.67 -6.89
N VAL A 92 -9.79 -17.53 -5.96
CA VAL A 92 -8.55 -18.32 -5.90
C VAL A 92 -8.38 -18.93 -4.53
N GLU A 93 -7.71 -20.07 -4.47
CA GLU A 93 -7.31 -20.67 -3.20
C GLU A 93 -6.23 -19.83 -2.52
N LEU A 94 -6.24 -19.86 -1.18
CA LEU A 94 -5.21 -19.23 -0.36
C LEU A 94 -3.87 -19.92 -0.62
N ASP A 95 -2.88 -19.18 -1.08
CA ASP A 95 -1.54 -19.69 -1.37
C ASP A 95 -0.49 -18.71 -0.84
N PRO A 96 0.02 -18.92 0.39
CA PRO A 96 1.02 -18.04 0.99
C PRO A 96 2.35 -18.00 0.23
N ASP A 97 2.70 -19.03 -0.55
CA ASP A 97 3.94 -19.05 -1.33
C ASP A 97 3.80 -18.20 -2.59
N GLN A 98 2.69 -18.30 -3.31
CA GLN A 98 2.39 -17.39 -4.41
C GLN A 98 2.20 -15.96 -3.92
N ALA A 99 1.55 -15.77 -2.77
CA ALA A 99 1.41 -14.44 -2.16
C ALA A 99 2.78 -13.81 -1.90
N LEU A 100 3.70 -14.54 -1.28
CA LEU A 100 5.07 -14.06 -1.03
C LEU A 100 5.81 -13.77 -2.33
N LYS A 101 5.79 -14.71 -3.28
CA LYS A 101 6.44 -14.58 -4.59
C LYS A 101 6.05 -13.28 -5.31
N PHE A 102 4.76 -13.02 -5.45
CA PHE A 102 4.28 -11.86 -6.18
C PHE A 102 4.44 -10.55 -5.39
N LYS A 103 4.28 -10.57 -4.05
CA LYS A 103 4.53 -9.39 -3.22
C LYS A 103 6.01 -9.02 -3.17
N LEU A 104 6.94 -9.98 -3.25
CA LEU A 104 8.38 -9.73 -3.34
C LEU A 104 8.73 -8.90 -4.57
N VAL A 105 8.13 -9.14 -5.74
CA VAL A 105 8.37 -8.33 -6.94
C VAL A 105 8.15 -6.84 -6.67
N ALA A 106 7.03 -6.50 -6.04
CA ALA A 106 6.73 -5.10 -5.71
C ALA A 106 7.59 -4.55 -4.56
N ALA A 107 7.92 -5.38 -3.57
CA ALA A 107 8.76 -5.00 -2.45
C ALA A 107 10.20 -4.69 -2.89
N GLU A 108 10.76 -5.49 -3.78
CA GLU A 108 12.07 -5.27 -4.40
C GLU A 108 12.09 -4.04 -5.29
N ALA A 109 11.00 -3.77 -6.01
CA ALA A 109 10.79 -2.53 -6.76
C ALA A 109 10.58 -1.29 -5.85
N GLY A 110 10.56 -1.46 -4.54
CA GLY A 110 10.54 -0.39 -3.56
C GLY A 110 9.14 0.03 -3.08
N TYR A 111 8.08 -0.72 -3.34
CA TYR A 111 6.75 -0.40 -2.83
C TYR A 111 6.65 -0.64 -1.32
N ALA A 112 6.50 0.42 -0.51
CA ALA A 112 6.55 0.34 0.95
C ALA A 112 5.48 -0.57 1.57
N LEU A 113 4.25 -0.56 1.02
CA LEU A 113 3.18 -1.46 1.48
C LEU A 113 3.54 -2.93 1.20
N ALA A 114 4.09 -3.23 0.02
CA ALA A 114 4.53 -4.58 -0.30
C ALA A 114 5.69 -5.04 0.61
N GLN A 115 6.64 -4.15 0.89
CA GLN A 115 7.74 -4.42 1.85
C GLN A 115 7.21 -4.77 3.24
N HIS A 116 6.22 -4.02 3.74
CA HIS A 116 5.58 -4.33 5.01
C HIS A 116 4.84 -5.68 4.98
N ASP A 117 4.11 -5.98 3.91
CA ASP A 117 3.36 -7.23 3.78
C ASP A 117 4.31 -8.44 3.68
N VAL A 118 5.41 -8.32 2.91
CA VAL A 118 6.47 -9.34 2.83
C VAL A 118 7.10 -9.58 4.19
N ALA A 119 7.38 -8.52 4.96
CA ALA A 119 7.88 -8.65 6.32
C ALA A 119 6.91 -9.44 7.21
N ASN A 120 5.61 -9.16 7.15
CA ASN A 120 4.60 -9.89 7.90
C ASN A 120 4.52 -11.37 7.49
N LEU A 121 4.71 -11.67 6.20
CA LEU A 121 4.76 -13.06 5.72
C LEU A 121 5.97 -13.82 6.29
N TYR A 122 7.16 -13.19 6.30
CA TYR A 122 8.36 -13.78 6.91
C TYR A 122 8.20 -13.95 8.43
N ASP A 123 7.62 -12.97 9.12
CA ASP A 123 7.38 -13.05 10.57
C ASP A 123 6.44 -14.21 10.94
N ARG A 124 5.33 -14.38 10.19
CA ARG A 124 4.41 -15.52 10.36
C ARG A 124 5.05 -16.88 10.08
N ARG A 125 6.09 -16.93 9.24
CA ARG A 125 6.88 -18.13 8.92
C ARG A 125 8.00 -18.41 9.93
N GLY A 126 8.09 -17.62 11.01
CA GLY A 126 9.12 -17.79 12.03
C GLY A 126 10.50 -17.30 11.62
N ASN A 127 10.59 -16.38 10.65
CA ASN A 127 11.84 -15.75 10.21
C ASN A 127 11.83 -14.23 10.54
N PRO A 128 11.97 -13.88 11.85
CA PRO A 128 11.87 -12.49 12.28
C PRO A 128 13.05 -11.62 11.84
N GLU A 129 14.23 -12.20 11.60
CA GLU A 129 15.40 -11.47 11.11
C GLU A 129 15.15 -10.92 9.70
N GLU A 130 14.57 -11.73 8.82
CA GLU A 130 14.23 -11.30 7.47
C GLU A 130 13.06 -10.31 7.49
N ALA A 131 12.06 -10.55 8.34
CA ALA A 131 10.96 -9.62 8.56
C ALA A 131 11.47 -8.23 8.98
N LEU A 132 12.44 -8.18 9.90
CA LEU A 132 13.04 -6.92 10.38
C LEU A 132 13.67 -6.13 9.23
N LYS A 133 14.38 -6.78 8.32
CA LYS A 133 15.02 -6.12 7.16
C LYS A 133 13.97 -5.45 6.27
N TRP A 134 12.87 -6.14 6.00
CA TRP A 134 11.78 -5.62 5.17
C TRP A 134 11.00 -4.51 5.87
N TRP A 135 10.71 -4.65 7.18
CA TRP A 135 10.10 -3.55 7.95
C TRP A 135 10.99 -2.31 7.97
N LYS A 136 12.33 -2.46 8.07
CA LYS A 136 13.26 -1.31 8.00
C LYS A 136 13.14 -0.59 6.66
N ARG A 137 13.16 -1.31 5.53
CA ARG A 137 12.98 -0.70 4.20
C ARG A 137 11.68 0.07 4.08
N ALA A 138 10.56 -0.48 4.58
CA ALA A 138 9.27 0.21 4.58
C ALA A 138 9.24 1.39 5.57
N GLY A 139 9.88 1.25 6.73
CA GLY A 139 10.01 2.28 7.76
C GLY A 139 10.82 3.47 7.25
N ASP A 140 11.92 3.24 6.53
CA ASP A 140 12.74 4.29 5.93
C ASP A 140 11.96 5.14 4.91
N GLN A 141 10.91 4.58 4.32
CA GLN A 141 9.96 5.29 3.47
C GLN A 141 8.85 6.01 4.25
N GLY A 142 8.84 5.92 5.58
CA GLY A 142 7.82 6.51 6.43
C GLY A 142 6.52 5.71 6.50
N TYR A 143 6.55 4.40 6.24
CA TYR A 143 5.35 3.59 6.33
C TYR A 143 4.98 3.32 7.81
N PRO A 144 3.85 3.87 8.33
CA PRO A 144 3.58 3.90 9.76
C PRO A 144 3.50 2.52 10.41
N ARG A 145 2.86 1.55 9.74
CA ARG A 145 2.71 0.19 10.27
C ARG A 145 4.05 -0.54 10.37
N ALA A 146 4.98 -0.30 9.44
CA ALA A 146 6.32 -0.87 9.52
C ALA A 146 7.12 -0.29 10.69
N LEU A 147 7.05 1.03 10.90
CA LEU A 147 7.66 1.69 12.06
C LEU A 147 7.11 1.11 13.38
N PHE A 148 5.80 0.88 13.45
CA PHE A 148 5.17 0.23 14.61
C PHE A 148 5.66 -1.21 14.80
N SER A 149 5.80 -1.99 13.71
CA SER A 149 6.34 -3.35 13.76
C SER A 149 7.79 -3.38 14.24
N LEU A 150 8.62 -2.43 13.79
CA LEU A 150 9.99 -2.24 14.27
C LEU A 150 10.03 -1.95 15.77
N SER A 151 9.18 -1.03 16.25
CA SER A 151 9.06 -0.76 17.67
C SER A 151 8.80 -2.04 18.49
N ARG A 152 7.84 -2.84 18.05
CA ARG A 152 7.53 -4.13 18.71
C ARG A 152 8.68 -5.12 18.67
N SER A 153 9.39 -5.20 17.54
CA SER A 153 10.56 -6.09 17.41
C SER A 153 11.66 -5.71 18.38
N TYR A 154 11.99 -4.42 18.49
CA TYR A 154 13.03 -3.94 19.42
C TYR A 154 12.59 -4.07 20.88
N SER A 155 11.32 -3.83 21.23
CA SER A 155 10.86 -4.00 22.61
C SER A 155 10.88 -5.47 23.09
N ALA A 156 10.56 -6.40 22.16
CA ALA A 156 10.50 -7.82 22.46
C ALA A 156 11.83 -8.57 22.25
N GLY A 157 12.82 -7.96 21.59
CA GLY A 157 14.05 -8.64 21.18
C GLY A 157 13.80 -9.70 20.10
N ARG A 158 12.82 -9.47 19.20
CA ARG A 158 12.42 -10.43 18.17
C ARG A 158 13.14 -10.17 16.86
N GLY A 159 14.04 -11.08 16.48
CA GLY A 159 14.90 -10.96 15.30
C GLY A 159 16.03 -9.92 15.45
N VAL A 160 16.17 -9.34 16.65
CA VAL A 160 17.15 -8.30 16.97
C VAL A 160 17.33 -8.24 18.49
N PRO A 161 18.49 -7.85 19.02
CA PRO A 161 18.65 -7.58 20.45
C PRO A 161 17.64 -6.53 20.93
N ARG A 162 17.12 -6.73 22.15
CA ARG A 162 16.18 -5.79 22.75
C ARG A 162 16.84 -4.42 22.93
N ASP A 163 16.12 -3.37 22.49
CA ASP A 163 16.53 -1.98 22.61
C ASP A 163 15.30 -1.09 22.81
N MET A 164 15.14 -0.58 24.03
CA MET A 164 13.96 0.23 24.38
C MET A 164 14.07 1.66 23.83
N SER A 165 15.26 2.19 23.60
CA SER A 165 15.46 3.49 22.96
C SER A 165 15.00 3.47 21.50
N LEU A 166 15.43 2.46 20.73
CA LEU A 166 14.99 2.26 19.35
C LEU A 166 13.49 1.93 19.29
N SER A 167 13.00 1.13 20.23
CA SER A 167 11.56 0.84 20.32
C SER A 167 10.74 2.12 20.49
N TYR A 168 11.12 2.99 21.42
CA TYR A 168 10.45 4.27 21.64
C TYR A 168 10.53 5.18 20.40
N ALA A 169 11.71 5.32 19.79
CA ALA A 169 11.88 6.15 18.61
C ALA A 169 10.96 5.71 17.46
N TYR A 170 10.96 4.43 17.13
CA TYR A 170 10.08 3.90 16.09
C TYR A 170 8.60 4.00 16.44
N PHE A 171 8.24 3.82 17.72
CA PHE A 171 6.85 3.98 18.18
C PHE A 171 6.37 5.42 17.95
N LYS A 172 7.16 6.40 18.35
CA LYS A 172 6.86 7.82 18.18
C LYS A 172 6.78 8.21 16.71
N LEU A 173 7.71 7.73 15.87
CA LEU A 173 7.71 7.96 14.43
C LEU A 173 6.52 7.33 13.70
N SER A 174 5.96 6.23 14.21
CA SER A 174 4.83 5.54 13.60
C SER A 174 3.55 6.38 13.60
N GLN A 175 3.40 7.31 14.56
CA GLN A 175 2.22 8.16 14.75
C GLN A 175 0.89 7.37 14.84
N VAL A 176 0.95 6.06 15.14
CA VAL A 176 -0.22 5.16 15.18
C VAL A 176 -0.84 5.16 16.58
N ALA A 177 -0.06 5.54 17.59
CA ALA A 177 -0.46 5.45 19.00
C ALA A 177 -0.90 6.78 19.59
N PRO A 178 -1.81 6.76 20.59
CA PRO A 178 -2.15 7.92 21.38
C PRO A 178 -0.91 8.53 22.06
N ARG A 179 -0.94 9.84 22.28
CA ARG A 179 0.18 10.59 22.92
C ARG A 179 0.51 10.08 24.32
N GLU A 180 -0.49 9.55 25.03
CA GLU A 180 -0.33 8.99 26.38
C GLU A 180 0.60 7.80 26.37
N ASN A 181 0.45 6.88 25.42
CA ASN A 181 1.30 5.69 25.29
C ASN A 181 2.76 6.07 24.96
N VAL A 182 2.97 7.16 24.19
CA VAL A 182 4.32 7.69 23.92
C VAL A 182 4.96 8.21 25.19
N LYS A 183 4.21 8.92 26.05
CA LYS A 183 4.71 9.40 27.35
C LYS A 183 5.02 8.25 28.30
N GLU A 184 4.17 7.24 28.34
CA GLU A 184 4.38 6.03 29.15
C GLU A 184 5.66 5.32 28.74
N MET A 185 5.88 5.10 27.43
CA MET A 185 7.14 4.52 26.96
C MET A 185 8.35 5.38 27.28
N ALA A 186 8.23 6.70 27.19
CA ALA A 186 9.32 7.63 27.55
C ALA A 186 9.72 7.51 29.01
N SER A 187 8.75 7.27 29.93
CA SER A 187 9.03 7.12 31.37
C SER A 187 9.77 5.85 31.74
N LEU A 188 9.86 4.87 30.83
CA LEU A 188 10.62 3.63 31.01
C LEU A 188 12.10 3.77 30.63
N LEU A 189 12.51 4.89 30.03
CA LEU A 189 13.87 5.15 29.58
C LEU A 189 14.64 6.00 30.59
N SER A 190 15.92 5.76 30.73
CA SER A 190 16.83 6.69 31.39
C SER A 190 16.95 7.98 30.55
N GLU A 191 17.35 9.10 31.19
CA GLU A 191 17.54 10.35 30.47
C GLU A 191 18.51 10.29 29.28
N PRO A 192 19.66 9.59 29.34
CA PRO A 192 20.54 9.42 28.17
C PRO A 192 19.85 8.65 27.02
N GLU A 193 19.14 7.57 27.34
CA GLU A 193 18.40 6.77 26.36
C GLU A 193 17.31 7.59 25.67
N LEU A 194 16.55 8.36 26.45
CA LEU A 194 15.51 9.23 25.92
C LEU A 194 16.10 10.31 25.02
N ARG A 195 17.20 10.97 25.42
CA ARG A 195 17.87 11.98 24.57
C ARG A 195 18.34 11.38 23.24
N ASN A 196 18.92 10.18 23.25
CA ASN A 196 19.36 9.52 22.03
C ASN A 196 18.18 9.17 21.10
N ALA A 197 17.11 8.65 21.66
CA ALA A 197 15.89 8.35 20.91
C ALA A 197 15.22 9.60 20.31
N GLU A 198 15.14 10.69 21.09
CA GLU A 198 14.60 11.97 20.62
C GLU A 198 15.47 12.60 19.53
N LYS A 199 16.79 12.47 19.63
CA LYS A 199 17.70 12.89 18.56
C LYS A 199 17.39 12.13 17.27
N MET A 200 17.30 10.79 17.32
CA MET A 200 16.93 9.97 16.16
C MET A 200 15.60 10.41 15.56
N VAL A 201 14.57 10.66 16.39
CA VAL A 201 13.25 11.15 15.91
C VAL A 201 13.38 12.51 15.23
N SER A 202 14.15 13.43 15.79
CA SER A 202 14.32 14.79 15.24
C SER A 202 15.10 14.81 13.92
N GLU A 203 16.04 13.89 13.74
CA GLU A 203 16.88 13.77 12.56
C GLU A 203 16.27 12.89 11.45
N TRP A 204 15.26 12.10 11.79
CA TRP A 204 14.66 11.17 10.84
C TRP A 204 13.93 11.89 9.69
N ARG A 205 14.21 11.45 8.47
CA ARG A 205 13.59 11.96 7.23
C ARG A 205 13.19 10.81 6.34
N PRO A 206 11.90 10.55 6.15
CA PRO A 206 11.42 9.46 5.29
C PRO A 206 11.70 9.75 3.82
N GLN A 207 12.09 8.71 3.09
CA GLN A 207 12.38 8.79 1.66
C GLN A 207 11.50 7.79 0.89
N ALA A 208 10.29 8.21 0.56
CA ALA A 208 9.39 7.39 -0.22
C ALA A 208 9.90 7.23 -1.67
N THR A 209 9.88 6.00 -2.18
CA THR A 209 10.22 5.71 -3.58
C THR A 209 9.18 6.27 -4.55
N ALA A 210 9.56 6.45 -5.81
CA ALA A 210 8.64 6.86 -6.87
C ALA A 210 7.44 5.90 -6.99
N LEU A 211 7.66 4.59 -6.86
CA LEU A 211 6.61 3.58 -6.89
C LEU A 211 5.62 3.72 -5.72
N THR A 212 6.13 3.96 -4.50
CA THR A 212 5.28 4.23 -3.32
C THR A 212 4.45 5.50 -3.50
N LEU A 213 5.04 6.56 -4.03
CA LEU A 213 4.33 7.81 -4.31
C LEU A 213 3.27 7.63 -5.40
N LYS A 214 3.60 6.91 -6.48
CA LYS A 214 2.65 6.56 -7.55
C LYS A 214 1.47 5.75 -7.02
N ALA A 215 1.72 4.70 -6.26
CA ALA A 215 0.67 3.87 -5.68
C ALA A 215 -0.27 4.64 -4.74
N LYS A 216 0.25 5.63 -3.99
CA LYS A 216 -0.56 6.50 -3.13
C LYS A 216 -1.52 7.41 -3.91
N ARG A 217 -1.20 7.77 -5.16
CA ARG A 217 -2.06 8.63 -5.99
C ARG A 217 -3.29 7.90 -6.56
N GLY A 218 -3.28 6.57 -6.61
CA GLY A 218 -4.43 5.76 -7.01
C GLY A 218 -5.01 6.16 -8.37
N ILE A 219 -6.27 6.63 -8.38
CA ILE A 219 -6.99 7.03 -9.61
C ILE A 219 -6.30 8.19 -10.35
N LEU A 220 -5.67 9.12 -9.62
CA LEU A 220 -4.92 10.24 -10.25
C LEU A 220 -3.73 9.73 -11.06
N ALA A 221 -3.09 8.65 -10.65
CA ALA A 221 -2.02 8.03 -11.43
C ALA A 221 -2.56 7.42 -12.73
N ALA A 222 -3.76 6.85 -12.72
CA ALA A 222 -4.43 6.35 -13.93
C ALA A 222 -4.73 7.48 -14.92
N GLU A 223 -5.25 8.61 -14.44
CA GLU A 223 -5.51 9.79 -15.29
C GLU A 223 -4.23 10.38 -15.89
N GLU A 224 -3.15 10.44 -15.11
CA GLU A 224 -1.85 10.89 -15.61
C GLU A 224 -1.31 9.93 -16.69
N HIS A 225 -1.42 8.63 -16.46
CA HIS A 225 -1.01 7.63 -17.45
C HIS A 225 -1.78 7.77 -18.76
N LEU A 226 -3.09 8.01 -18.73
CA LEU A 226 -3.90 8.29 -19.92
C LEU A 226 -3.47 9.56 -20.66
N LYS A 227 -3.04 10.61 -19.95
CA LYS A 227 -2.56 11.86 -20.56
C LYS A 227 -1.23 11.64 -21.28
N THR A 228 -0.29 10.92 -20.65
CA THR A 228 1.03 10.64 -21.25
C THR A 228 0.95 9.72 -22.45
N ALA A 229 0.04 8.77 -22.48
CA ALA A 229 -0.15 7.84 -23.59
C ALA A 229 -0.84 8.47 -24.84
N ARG A 230 -1.40 9.68 -24.70
CA ARG A 230 -2.04 10.43 -25.81
C ARG A 230 -1.06 11.38 -26.53
N ASN A 231 0.10 11.66 -25.93
CA ASN A 231 1.16 12.49 -26.50
C ASN A 231 2.25 11.64 -27.18
#